data_4dfe5340bc1d267326c89a38666338c6
#
_entry.id   4dfe5340bc1d267326c89a38666338c6
#
_cell.length_a   1.000
_cell.length_b   1.000
_cell.length_c   1.000
_cell.angle_alpha   90.00
_cell.angle_beta   90.00
_cell.angle_gamma   90.00
#
_symmetry.space_group_name_H-M   'P 1'
#
loop_
_entity.id
_entity.type
_entity.pdbx_description
1 polymer ?
#
loop_
_entity_poly.entity_id
_entity_poly.type
_entity_poly.pdbx_seq_one_letter_code
_entity_poly.pdbx_strand_id
1 'polypeptide(L)'
;QHVEAALRAMECVVVQDIFLNETAKFAHVLLPGSSFLEKNGTFTNAERRISRVRKVMPPLAGKEDWEVTVALSNALGYPMNYTHPSEIMDEIARLTPTFAGVSYDKIERLGSVQWPCNDTTPEAGTAIMHIDRFVRGKGRFMLTQYQPTDEKINERYPLILTTGRILSQYNVGAQTRRTHNNQWHSEDVLEIHPHDAEERGIKEGDWVGIASRAGETVLRATITERVQPGVVYTTFHFPESGANVITTDNSDWATNCPEYKVTAVQVTPVTQPSEWQRRYADFRRAQIDRLPGRGKRERE
;
A
#
# COMPACT_ATOMS: atom_id res chain seq x y z
N GLN A 1 12.17 -9.24 -4.70
CA GLN A 1 12.95 -9.87 -5.79
C GLN A 1 12.04 -10.41 -6.89
N HIS A 2 11.02 -11.23 -6.56
CA HIS A 2 10.14 -11.87 -7.57
C HIS A 2 9.36 -10.85 -8.41
N VAL A 3 8.69 -9.90 -7.79
CA VAL A 3 7.95 -8.82 -8.49
C VAL A 3 8.88 -7.96 -9.34
N GLU A 4 10.07 -7.65 -8.83
CA GLU A 4 11.06 -6.87 -9.57
C GLU A 4 11.56 -7.62 -10.81
N ALA A 5 11.82 -8.92 -10.68
CA ALA A 5 12.21 -9.76 -11.81
C ALA A 5 11.08 -9.86 -12.87
N ALA A 6 9.83 -9.97 -12.42
CA ALA A 6 8.67 -9.98 -13.31
C ALA A 6 8.53 -8.66 -14.09
N LEU A 7 8.66 -7.51 -13.42
CA LEU A 7 8.61 -6.20 -14.09
C LEU A 7 9.72 -6.02 -15.11
N ARG A 8 10.94 -6.50 -14.82
CA ARG A 8 12.08 -6.46 -15.75
C ARG A 8 11.91 -7.37 -16.95
N ALA A 9 11.11 -8.42 -16.84
CA ALA A 9 10.85 -9.37 -17.92
C ALA A 9 9.74 -8.90 -18.89
N MET A 10 9.02 -7.83 -18.58
CA MET A 10 7.96 -7.31 -19.43
C MET A 10 8.53 -6.58 -20.65
N GLU A 11 7.96 -6.82 -21.84
CA GLU A 11 8.28 -6.10 -23.07
C GLU A 11 7.91 -4.61 -22.98
N CYS A 12 6.80 -4.30 -22.31
CA CYS A 12 6.35 -2.94 -22.07
C CYS A 12 5.69 -2.83 -20.69
N VAL A 13 6.17 -1.88 -19.89
CA VAL A 13 5.57 -1.49 -18.61
C VAL A 13 5.09 -0.06 -18.73
N VAL A 14 3.79 0.15 -18.60
CA VAL A 14 3.16 1.46 -18.55
C VAL A 14 2.73 1.71 -17.10
N VAL A 15 3.18 2.80 -16.52
CA VAL A 15 2.79 3.21 -15.16
C VAL A 15 2.01 4.52 -15.24
N GLN A 16 0.84 4.57 -14.61
CA GLN A 16 0.09 5.80 -14.39
C GLN A 16 0.09 6.11 -12.89
N ASP A 17 0.69 7.21 -12.52
CA ASP A 17 0.77 7.64 -11.12
C ASP A 17 0.98 9.16 -11.04
N ILE A 18 0.62 9.74 -9.90
CA ILE A 18 0.87 11.17 -9.62
C ILE A 18 2.31 11.44 -9.20
N PHE A 19 3.07 10.41 -8.84
CA PHE A 19 4.46 10.51 -8.41
C PHE A 19 5.36 9.51 -9.13
N LEU A 20 6.61 9.91 -9.33
CA LEU A 20 7.68 8.99 -9.69
C LEU A 20 8.04 8.14 -8.47
N ASN A 21 7.40 6.99 -8.35
CA ASN A 21 7.63 6.02 -7.29
C ASN A 21 8.61 4.91 -7.73
N GLU A 22 8.83 3.94 -6.87
CA GLU A 22 9.77 2.84 -7.10
C GLU A 22 9.35 1.95 -8.27
N THR A 23 8.04 1.78 -8.51
CA THR A 23 7.51 1.03 -9.65
C THR A 23 7.82 1.75 -10.98
N ALA A 24 7.78 3.07 -10.97
CA ALA A 24 8.09 3.87 -12.16
C ALA A 24 9.53 3.69 -12.68
N LYS A 25 10.44 3.12 -11.88
CA LYS A 25 11.81 2.75 -12.32
C LYS A 25 11.81 1.70 -13.44
N PHE A 26 10.79 0.87 -13.48
CA PHE A 26 10.63 -0.21 -14.45
C PHE A 26 9.77 0.21 -15.64
N ALA A 27 9.18 1.41 -15.58
CA ALA A 27 8.30 1.89 -16.64
C ALA A 27 9.06 2.24 -17.90
N HIS A 28 8.56 1.74 -19.03
CA HIS A 28 8.93 2.20 -20.37
C HIS A 28 8.18 3.49 -20.73
N VAL A 29 6.94 3.62 -20.20
CA VAL A 29 6.11 4.81 -20.35
C VAL A 29 5.52 5.19 -19.00
N LEU A 30 5.64 6.46 -18.63
CA LEU A 30 4.96 7.04 -17.47
C LEU A 30 3.86 7.98 -17.97
N LEU A 31 2.63 7.69 -17.57
CA LEU A 31 1.47 8.55 -17.79
C LEU A 31 1.18 9.32 -16.50
N PRO A 32 1.15 10.66 -16.53
CA PRO A 32 0.85 11.43 -15.33
C PRO A 32 -0.60 11.18 -14.90
N GLY A 33 -0.78 10.86 -13.61
CA GLY A 33 -2.08 10.69 -12.99
C GLY A 33 -2.64 12.00 -12.43
N SER A 34 -3.93 11.99 -12.10
CA SER A 34 -4.62 13.08 -11.40
C SER A 34 -4.91 12.71 -9.94
N SER A 35 -4.78 13.68 -9.04
CA SER A 35 -5.15 13.50 -7.65
C SER A 35 -6.68 13.48 -7.49
N PHE A 36 -7.17 13.11 -6.30
CA PHE A 36 -8.62 13.14 -6.01
C PHE A 36 -9.23 14.55 -6.03
N LEU A 37 -8.42 15.60 -5.91
CA LEU A 37 -8.87 16.99 -6.04
C LEU A 37 -9.04 17.42 -7.51
N GLU A 38 -8.46 16.69 -8.43
CA GLU A 38 -8.38 17.01 -9.85
C GLU A 38 -9.34 16.19 -10.71
N LYS A 39 -10.19 15.36 -10.10
CA LYS A 39 -11.11 14.48 -10.84
C LYS A 39 -12.48 14.35 -10.21
N ASN A 40 -13.47 14.03 -11.05
CA ASN A 40 -14.79 13.57 -10.64
C ASN A 40 -14.79 12.04 -10.56
N GLY A 41 -15.65 11.50 -9.70
CA GLY A 41 -15.79 10.06 -9.58
C GLY A 41 -16.57 9.64 -8.34
N THR A 42 -16.35 8.40 -7.93
CA THR A 42 -16.86 7.85 -6.67
C THR A 42 -15.75 7.10 -5.96
N PHE A 43 -15.75 7.15 -4.63
CA PHE A 43 -14.94 6.29 -3.79
C PHE A 43 -15.81 5.41 -2.92
N THR A 44 -15.36 4.18 -2.71
CA THR A 44 -15.97 3.25 -1.76
C THR A 44 -15.05 3.10 -0.55
N ASN A 45 -15.56 3.39 0.63
CA ASN A 45 -14.79 3.30 1.88
C ASN A 45 -14.86 1.90 2.51
N ALA A 46 -14.20 1.72 3.67
CA ALA A 46 -14.16 0.43 4.37
C ALA A 46 -15.52 -0.04 4.92
N GLU A 47 -16.49 0.84 5.11
CA GLU A 47 -17.89 0.49 5.46
C GLU A 47 -18.74 0.20 4.22
N ARG A 48 -18.16 0.05 3.05
CA ARG A 48 -18.82 -0.20 1.75
C ARG A 48 -19.68 0.97 1.26
N ARG A 49 -19.42 2.19 1.77
CA ARG A 49 -20.16 3.39 1.41
C ARG A 49 -19.57 4.01 0.17
N ILE A 50 -20.39 4.18 -0.86
CA ILE A 50 -20.06 4.79 -2.14
C ILE A 50 -20.44 6.27 -2.06
N SER A 51 -19.45 7.15 -2.17
CA SER A 51 -19.61 8.61 -2.07
C SER A 51 -19.02 9.30 -3.28
N ARG A 52 -19.55 10.49 -3.61
CA ARG A 52 -19.03 11.32 -4.69
C ARG A 52 -17.69 11.94 -4.35
N VAL A 53 -16.81 11.90 -5.34
CA VAL A 53 -15.61 12.73 -5.40
C VAL A 53 -15.86 13.85 -6.41
N ARG A 54 -15.63 15.09 -6.03
CA ARG A 54 -15.88 16.27 -6.85
C ARG A 54 -14.57 16.97 -7.15
N LYS A 55 -14.37 17.24 -8.42
CA LYS A 55 -13.21 18.00 -8.88
C LYS A 55 -13.23 19.42 -8.29
N VAL A 56 -12.12 19.82 -7.68
CA VAL A 56 -11.92 21.14 -7.06
C VAL A 56 -11.03 22.02 -7.95
N MET A 57 -10.13 21.40 -8.70
CA MET A 57 -9.14 22.07 -9.54
C MET A 57 -8.93 21.30 -10.85
N PRO A 58 -8.50 21.98 -11.92
CA PRO A 58 -8.18 21.27 -13.17
C PRO A 58 -6.99 20.32 -12.96
N PRO A 59 -6.96 19.16 -13.65
CA PRO A 59 -5.85 18.23 -13.56
C PRO A 59 -4.57 18.86 -14.10
N LEU A 60 -3.50 18.83 -13.32
CA LEU A 60 -2.19 19.33 -13.69
C LEU A 60 -1.64 18.64 -14.95
N ALA A 61 -1.96 17.36 -15.11
CA ALA A 61 -1.62 16.56 -16.28
C ALA A 61 -2.50 16.82 -17.51
N GLY A 62 -3.51 17.67 -17.42
CA GLY A 62 -4.45 18.01 -18.46
C GLY A 62 -5.59 17.00 -18.70
N LYS A 63 -5.55 15.83 -18.01
CA LYS A 63 -6.56 14.77 -18.12
C LYS A 63 -6.82 14.14 -16.74
N GLU A 64 -8.07 13.73 -16.52
CA GLU A 64 -8.43 12.86 -15.39
C GLU A 64 -8.01 11.41 -15.67
N ASP A 65 -7.81 10.59 -14.66
CA ASP A 65 -7.32 9.20 -14.83
C ASP A 65 -8.20 8.35 -15.74
N TRP A 66 -9.53 8.51 -15.65
CA TRP A 66 -10.47 7.80 -16.50
C TRP A 66 -10.35 8.23 -17.98
N GLU A 67 -10.08 9.51 -18.24
CA GLU A 67 -9.87 10.03 -19.62
C GLU A 67 -8.59 9.46 -20.24
N VAL A 68 -7.54 9.26 -19.42
CA VAL A 68 -6.31 8.59 -19.85
C VAL A 68 -6.60 7.13 -20.19
N THR A 69 -7.40 6.45 -19.38
CA THR A 69 -7.82 5.06 -19.63
C THR A 69 -8.62 4.95 -20.94
N VAL A 70 -9.57 5.86 -21.16
CA VAL A 70 -10.37 5.94 -22.40
C VAL A 70 -9.45 6.17 -23.62
N ALA A 71 -8.51 7.12 -23.51
CA ALA A 71 -7.58 7.41 -24.60
C ALA A 71 -6.69 6.19 -24.93
N LEU A 72 -6.20 5.49 -23.92
CA LEU A 72 -5.40 4.29 -24.10
C LEU A 72 -6.20 3.15 -24.75
N SER A 73 -7.43 2.92 -24.31
CA SER A 73 -8.35 1.93 -24.86
C SER A 73 -8.61 2.19 -26.35
N ASN A 74 -8.91 3.43 -26.71
CA ASN A 74 -9.13 3.83 -28.10
C ASN A 74 -7.86 3.66 -28.95
N ALA A 75 -6.69 3.99 -28.42
CA ALA A 75 -5.41 3.79 -29.11
C ALA A 75 -5.09 2.31 -29.36
N LEU A 76 -5.56 1.42 -28.48
CA LEU A 76 -5.43 -0.02 -28.63
C LEU A 76 -6.53 -0.65 -29.52
N GLY A 77 -7.42 0.15 -30.09
CA GLY A 77 -8.46 -0.30 -31.01
C GLY A 77 -9.74 -0.80 -30.31
N TYR A 78 -9.87 -0.62 -29.00
CA TYR A 78 -11.11 -0.91 -28.26
C TYR A 78 -11.87 0.41 -28.00
N PRO A 79 -12.98 0.68 -28.69
CA PRO A 79 -13.65 1.96 -28.60
C PRO A 79 -14.32 2.17 -27.22
N MET A 80 -13.98 3.28 -26.57
CA MET A 80 -14.65 3.83 -25.39
C MET A 80 -15.02 5.28 -25.65
N ASN A 81 -16.29 5.65 -25.36
CA ASN A 81 -16.83 6.97 -25.70
C ASN A 81 -17.48 7.66 -24.51
N TYR A 82 -16.98 7.45 -23.29
CA TYR A 82 -17.47 8.14 -22.10
C TYR A 82 -17.07 9.62 -22.12
N THR A 83 -18.00 10.46 -21.73
CA THR A 83 -17.83 11.91 -21.60
C THR A 83 -17.83 12.38 -20.14
N HIS A 84 -18.37 11.54 -19.24
CA HIS A 84 -18.43 11.82 -17.81
C HIS A 84 -18.38 10.49 -17.01
N PRO A 85 -17.75 10.46 -15.83
CA PRO A 85 -17.65 9.22 -15.03
C PRO A 85 -19.01 8.69 -14.51
N SER A 86 -20.10 9.45 -14.57
CA SER A 86 -21.43 8.91 -14.31
C SER A 86 -21.85 7.84 -15.32
N GLU A 87 -21.49 8.01 -16.59
CA GLU A 87 -21.79 7.01 -17.64
C GLU A 87 -21.06 5.68 -17.37
N ILE A 88 -19.84 5.76 -16.81
CA ILE A 88 -19.09 4.59 -16.37
C ILE A 88 -19.82 3.91 -15.19
N MET A 89 -20.32 4.69 -14.23
CA MET A 89 -21.09 4.13 -13.11
C MET A 89 -22.41 3.50 -13.59
N ASP A 90 -23.09 4.10 -14.55
CA ASP A 90 -24.33 3.56 -15.14
C ASP A 90 -24.05 2.23 -15.86
N GLU A 91 -22.91 2.09 -16.51
CA GLU A 91 -22.50 0.81 -17.10
C GLU A 91 -22.14 -0.23 -16.05
N ILE A 92 -21.42 0.14 -14.99
CA ILE A 92 -21.14 -0.73 -13.84
C ILE A 92 -22.46 -1.22 -13.23
N ALA A 93 -23.44 -0.34 -13.04
CA ALA A 93 -24.75 -0.68 -12.49
C ALA A 93 -25.52 -1.69 -13.37
N ARG A 94 -25.43 -1.55 -14.69
CA ARG A 94 -26.06 -2.51 -15.63
C ARG A 94 -25.40 -3.88 -15.62
N LEU A 95 -24.08 -3.94 -15.45
CA LEU A 95 -23.32 -5.19 -15.58
C LEU A 95 -23.13 -5.89 -14.23
N THR A 96 -23.32 -5.20 -13.13
CA THR A 96 -23.00 -5.74 -11.78
C THR A 96 -24.25 -5.71 -10.91
N PRO A 97 -24.94 -6.84 -10.68
CA PRO A 97 -26.21 -6.86 -9.94
C PRO A 97 -26.16 -6.23 -8.55
N THR A 98 -25.02 -6.27 -7.88
CA THR A 98 -24.84 -5.64 -6.55
C THR A 98 -24.65 -4.14 -6.60
N PHE A 99 -24.51 -3.55 -7.79
CA PHE A 99 -24.43 -2.12 -8.05
C PHE A 99 -25.66 -1.58 -8.80
N ALA A 100 -26.64 -2.43 -9.16
CA ALA A 100 -27.77 -2.06 -10.02
C ALA A 100 -28.60 -0.87 -9.51
N GLY A 101 -28.60 -0.62 -8.23
CA GLY A 101 -29.26 0.53 -7.61
C GLY A 101 -28.35 1.75 -7.38
N VAL A 102 -27.12 1.76 -7.86
CA VAL A 102 -26.17 2.87 -7.67
C VAL A 102 -26.24 3.81 -8.86
N SER A 103 -26.50 5.09 -8.61
CA SER A 103 -26.43 6.14 -9.63
C SER A 103 -25.91 7.45 -9.01
N TYR A 104 -25.38 8.32 -9.85
CA TYR A 104 -24.92 9.63 -9.39
C TYR A 104 -26.06 10.45 -8.77
N ASP A 105 -27.26 10.45 -9.38
CA ASP A 105 -28.44 11.16 -8.87
C ASP A 105 -28.84 10.66 -7.48
N LYS A 106 -28.82 9.34 -7.28
CA LYS A 106 -29.12 8.75 -5.97
C LYS A 106 -28.08 9.15 -4.93
N ILE A 107 -26.79 9.09 -5.27
CA ILE A 107 -25.71 9.50 -4.37
C ILE A 107 -25.80 11.00 -4.05
N GLU A 108 -26.14 11.86 -5.00
CA GLU A 108 -26.33 13.30 -4.75
C GLU A 108 -27.46 13.55 -3.77
N ARG A 109 -28.60 12.89 -3.94
CA ARG A 109 -29.79 13.06 -3.10
C ARG A 109 -29.60 12.51 -1.68
N LEU A 110 -28.93 11.36 -1.54
CA LEU A 110 -28.74 10.68 -0.25
C LEU A 110 -27.40 10.98 0.42
N GLY A 111 -26.47 11.67 -0.26
CA GLY A 111 -25.09 11.89 0.18
C GLY A 111 -24.15 10.69 -0.09
N SER A 112 -24.69 9.48 0.00
CA SER A 112 -23.97 8.22 -0.28
C SER A 112 -24.94 7.07 -0.35
N VAL A 113 -24.50 5.93 -0.92
CA VAL A 113 -25.22 4.65 -0.86
C VAL A 113 -24.28 3.55 -0.35
N GLN A 114 -24.82 2.51 0.25
CA GLN A 114 -24.03 1.44 0.84
C GLN A 114 -24.18 0.15 0.03
N TRP A 115 -23.07 -0.37 -0.46
CA TRP A 115 -23.01 -1.62 -1.22
C TRP A 115 -23.37 -2.85 -0.35
N PRO A 116 -24.09 -3.85 -0.85
CA PRO A 116 -24.83 -3.91 -2.11
C PRO A 116 -26.00 -2.93 -2.14
N CYS A 117 -26.28 -2.39 -3.34
CA CYS A 117 -27.41 -1.51 -3.57
C CYS A 117 -28.07 -1.91 -4.90
N ASN A 118 -29.31 -2.42 -4.84
CA ASN A 118 -30.11 -2.83 -5.98
C ASN A 118 -31.61 -2.78 -5.64
N ASP A 119 -32.47 -3.26 -6.51
CA ASP A 119 -33.92 -3.21 -6.35
C ASP A 119 -34.46 -4.03 -5.17
N THR A 120 -33.68 -4.94 -4.62
CA THR A 120 -34.05 -5.78 -3.47
C THR A 120 -33.53 -5.24 -2.14
N THR A 121 -32.79 -4.15 -2.16
CA THR A 121 -32.21 -3.51 -0.97
C THR A 121 -32.99 -2.24 -0.60
N PRO A 122 -32.88 -1.72 0.64
CA PRO A 122 -33.30 -0.36 0.96
C PRO A 122 -32.70 0.67 0.01
N GLU A 123 -33.36 1.82 -0.14
CA GLU A 123 -32.92 2.86 -1.07
C GLU A 123 -31.48 3.32 -0.86
N ALA A 124 -31.05 3.44 0.40
CA ALA A 124 -29.67 3.81 0.77
C ALA A 124 -28.68 2.63 0.68
N GLY A 125 -29.12 1.45 0.21
CA GLY A 125 -28.32 0.23 0.15
C GLY A 125 -28.34 -0.60 1.43
N THR A 126 -27.36 -1.44 1.62
CA THR A 126 -27.32 -2.47 2.67
C THR A 126 -26.41 -2.04 3.83
N ALA A 127 -26.99 -1.52 4.90
CA ALA A 127 -26.24 -1.08 6.08
C ALA A 127 -25.58 -2.27 6.83
N ILE A 128 -26.32 -3.36 7.04
CA ILE A 128 -25.84 -4.56 7.72
C ILE A 128 -25.98 -5.74 6.77
N MET A 129 -24.87 -6.46 6.55
CA MET A 129 -24.86 -7.64 5.67
C MET A 129 -25.52 -8.85 6.34
N HIS A 130 -26.21 -9.66 5.53
CA HIS A 130 -26.69 -10.99 5.92
C HIS A 130 -27.66 -11.02 7.11
N ILE A 131 -28.51 -9.97 7.29
CA ILE A 131 -29.51 -9.93 8.38
C ILE A 131 -30.47 -11.13 8.29
N ASP A 132 -31.05 -11.38 7.12
CA ASP A 132 -32.09 -12.40 6.94
C ASP A 132 -31.52 -13.74 6.48
N ARG A 133 -30.52 -13.72 5.61
CA ARG A 133 -29.91 -14.91 5.03
C ARG A 133 -28.55 -14.61 4.40
N PHE A 134 -27.71 -15.64 4.29
CA PHE A 134 -26.54 -15.58 3.43
C PHE A 134 -26.93 -15.68 1.95
N VAL A 135 -26.11 -15.13 1.04
CA VAL A 135 -26.33 -15.23 -0.41
C VAL A 135 -26.50 -16.68 -0.86
N ARG A 136 -25.76 -17.62 -0.27
CA ARG A 136 -25.85 -19.05 -0.52
C ARG A 136 -26.98 -19.77 0.24
N GLY A 137 -27.87 -19.05 0.94
CA GLY A 137 -28.92 -19.59 1.78
C GLY A 137 -28.50 -19.73 3.24
N LYS A 138 -28.18 -20.91 3.72
CA LYS A 138 -27.68 -21.11 5.10
C LYS A 138 -26.18 -20.86 5.22
N GLY A 139 -25.77 -20.37 6.38
CA GLY A 139 -24.36 -20.29 6.74
C GLY A 139 -23.74 -21.69 6.80
N ARG A 140 -22.47 -21.80 6.47
CA ARG A 140 -21.70 -23.04 6.54
C ARG A 140 -20.59 -22.89 7.56
N PHE A 141 -20.58 -23.74 8.57
CA PHE A 141 -19.45 -23.87 9.47
C PHE A 141 -18.32 -24.63 8.76
N MET A 142 -17.14 -24.03 8.76
CA MET A 142 -15.92 -24.67 8.23
C MET A 142 -15.05 -25.05 9.41
N LEU A 143 -14.81 -26.34 9.56
CA LEU A 143 -13.86 -26.84 10.55
C LEU A 143 -12.46 -26.59 10.06
N THR A 144 -11.71 -25.82 10.81
CA THR A 144 -10.30 -25.52 10.54
C THR A 144 -9.48 -25.95 11.75
N GLN A 145 -8.33 -26.56 11.49
CA GLN A 145 -7.35 -26.86 12.52
C GLN A 145 -6.30 -25.74 12.56
N TYR A 146 -5.79 -25.44 13.74
CA TYR A 146 -4.66 -24.52 13.89
C TYR A 146 -3.46 -25.08 13.13
N GLN A 147 -2.91 -24.26 12.24
CA GLN A 147 -1.66 -24.51 11.55
C GLN A 147 -0.60 -23.58 12.16
N PRO A 148 0.45 -24.10 12.79
CA PRO A 148 1.53 -23.26 13.28
C PRO A 148 2.27 -22.62 12.12
N THR A 149 2.84 -21.44 12.36
CA THR A 149 3.73 -20.79 11.38
C THR A 149 4.93 -21.67 11.05
N ASP A 150 5.44 -21.58 9.82
CA ASP A 150 6.72 -22.16 9.40
C ASP A 150 7.91 -21.31 9.87
N GLU A 151 7.67 -20.04 10.24
CA GLU A 151 8.67 -19.12 10.78
C GLU A 151 8.95 -19.41 12.27
N LYS A 152 9.86 -20.37 12.52
CA LYS A 152 10.27 -20.77 13.87
C LYS A 152 11.60 -20.15 14.23
N ILE A 153 11.68 -19.63 15.47
CA ILE A 153 12.91 -19.16 16.07
C ILE A 153 13.90 -20.31 16.28
N ASN A 154 15.17 -19.99 16.21
CA ASN A 154 16.29 -20.87 16.51
C ASN A 154 17.52 -20.04 16.95
N GLU A 155 18.64 -20.66 17.23
CA GLU A 155 19.88 -19.96 17.64
C GLU A 155 20.34 -18.91 16.63
N ARG A 156 20.14 -19.13 15.33
CA ARG A 156 20.52 -18.18 14.29
C ARG A 156 19.52 -17.01 14.16
N TYR A 157 18.25 -17.24 14.41
CA TYR A 157 17.15 -16.26 14.31
C TYR A 157 16.32 -16.33 15.59
N PRO A 158 16.78 -15.73 16.71
CA PRO A 158 16.19 -15.94 18.03
C PRO A 158 14.98 -15.04 18.32
N LEU A 159 14.73 -14.03 17.51
CA LEU A 159 13.63 -13.06 17.72
C LEU A 159 12.54 -13.23 16.66
N ILE A 160 11.32 -12.86 17.03
CA ILE A 160 10.20 -12.75 16.10
C ILE A 160 10.03 -11.28 15.72
N LEU A 161 10.12 -10.99 14.42
CA LEU A 161 9.72 -9.71 13.87
C LEU A 161 8.23 -9.74 13.53
N THR A 162 7.50 -8.75 14.01
CA THR A 162 6.16 -8.41 13.52
C THR A 162 6.18 -7.05 12.83
N THR A 163 5.32 -6.87 11.83
CA THR A 163 5.24 -5.63 11.07
C THR A 163 3.86 -4.97 11.21
N GLY A 164 3.82 -3.65 11.12
CA GLY A 164 2.57 -2.92 11.23
C GLY A 164 2.60 -1.53 10.59
N ARG A 165 1.69 -0.68 11.04
CA ARG A 165 1.51 0.68 10.54
C ARG A 165 1.52 1.69 11.68
N ILE A 166 1.86 2.94 11.33
CA ILE A 166 1.74 4.11 12.21
C ILE A 166 0.71 5.09 11.65
N LEU A 167 0.11 5.91 12.52
CA LEU A 167 -0.99 6.81 12.12
C LEU A 167 -0.54 7.93 11.18
N SER A 168 0.71 8.36 11.26
CA SER A 168 1.25 9.46 10.46
C SER A 168 1.54 9.11 9.00
N GLN A 169 1.62 7.81 8.67
CA GLN A 169 1.96 7.36 7.32
C GLN A 169 0.91 6.38 6.78
N TYR A 170 0.69 6.41 5.47
CA TYR A 170 -0.27 5.54 4.81
C TYR A 170 0.41 4.63 3.78
N ASN A 171 0.27 3.32 3.95
CA ASN A 171 0.91 2.29 3.13
C ASN A 171 2.42 2.58 2.94
N VAL A 172 2.92 2.61 1.71
CA VAL A 172 4.32 2.92 1.37
C VAL A 172 4.65 4.43 1.43
N GLY A 173 3.75 5.24 1.98
CA GLY A 173 3.96 6.66 2.19
C GLY A 173 4.08 7.49 0.90
N ALA A 174 3.59 7.01 -0.24
CA ALA A 174 3.73 7.71 -1.52
C ALA A 174 3.21 9.16 -1.48
N GLN A 175 2.11 9.40 -0.76
CA GLN A 175 1.57 10.74 -0.53
C GLN A 175 2.04 11.32 0.81
N THR A 176 1.87 10.59 1.91
CA THR A 176 2.06 11.10 3.28
C THR A 176 3.50 11.49 3.58
N ARG A 177 4.50 10.81 3.01
CA ARG A 177 5.92 11.21 3.11
C ARG A 177 6.25 12.55 2.43
N ARG A 178 5.33 13.09 1.61
CA ARG A 178 5.44 14.39 0.93
C ARG A 178 4.69 15.51 1.64
N THR A 179 4.18 15.24 2.82
CA THR A 179 3.42 16.17 3.67
C THR A 179 4.17 16.45 4.99
N HIS A 180 3.60 17.31 5.82
CA HIS A 180 4.11 17.60 7.17
C HIS A 180 4.13 16.37 8.11
N ASN A 181 3.49 15.26 7.75
CA ASN A 181 3.51 14.02 8.52
C ASN A 181 4.93 13.47 8.76
N ASN A 182 5.88 13.81 7.88
CA ASN A 182 7.29 13.49 8.09
C ASN A 182 7.92 14.15 9.33
N GLN A 183 7.30 15.19 9.88
CA GLN A 183 7.77 15.81 11.13
C GLN A 183 7.53 14.91 12.34
N TRP A 184 6.54 14.02 12.26
CA TRP A 184 6.25 13.06 13.33
C TRP A 184 7.06 11.76 13.20
N HIS A 185 7.19 11.26 11.97
CA HIS A 185 7.96 10.04 11.67
C HIS A 185 8.60 10.20 10.29
N SER A 186 9.92 10.23 10.24
CA SER A 186 10.70 10.45 9.02
C SER A 186 11.36 9.16 8.49
N GLU A 187 11.33 8.08 9.25
CA GLU A 187 11.90 6.76 8.91
C GLU A 187 11.13 5.62 9.58
N ASP A 188 11.29 4.40 9.08
CA ASP A 188 10.91 3.20 9.79
C ASP A 188 12.02 2.85 10.80
N VAL A 189 11.66 2.53 12.02
CA VAL A 189 12.58 2.13 13.10
C VAL A 189 12.33 0.68 13.51
N LEU A 190 13.30 0.06 14.15
CA LEU A 190 13.13 -1.21 14.84
C LEU A 190 12.82 -0.94 16.32
N GLU A 191 11.60 -1.23 16.76
CA GLU A 191 11.25 -1.26 18.17
C GLU A 191 11.75 -2.57 18.78
N ILE A 192 12.54 -2.46 19.85
CA ILE A 192 13.13 -3.59 20.57
C ILE A 192 12.96 -3.41 22.07
N HIS A 193 12.65 -4.52 22.77
CA HIS A 193 12.50 -4.49 24.22
C HIS A 193 13.86 -4.20 24.91
N PRO A 194 13.90 -3.44 26.05
CA PRO A 194 15.12 -3.11 26.77
C PRO A 194 15.98 -4.34 27.11
N HIS A 195 15.37 -5.44 27.53
CA HIS A 195 16.06 -6.71 27.80
C HIS A 195 16.82 -7.23 26.58
N ASP A 196 16.17 -7.31 25.41
CA ASP A 196 16.76 -7.81 24.19
C ASP A 196 17.86 -6.87 23.65
N ALA A 197 17.68 -5.56 23.87
CA ALA A 197 18.65 -4.54 23.50
C ALA A 197 19.93 -4.64 24.36
N GLU A 198 19.79 -4.80 25.68
CA GLU A 198 20.89 -4.95 26.62
C GLU A 198 21.74 -6.20 26.29
N GLU A 199 21.08 -7.36 26.09
CA GLU A 199 21.76 -8.61 25.71
C GLU A 199 22.61 -8.49 24.45
N ARG A 200 22.24 -7.59 23.55
CA ARG A 200 22.91 -7.37 22.24
C ARG A 200 23.81 -6.15 22.22
N GLY A 201 23.90 -5.41 23.33
CA GLY A 201 24.68 -4.17 23.43
C GLY A 201 24.15 -3.04 22.53
N ILE A 202 22.83 -3.03 22.26
CA ILE A 202 22.17 -2.03 21.41
C ILE A 202 21.71 -0.87 22.29
N LYS A 203 21.97 0.36 21.84
CA LYS A 203 21.54 1.61 22.48
C LYS A 203 20.47 2.31 21.64
N GLU A 204 19.71 3.21 22.28
CA GLU A 204 18.74 4.05 21.59
C GLU A 204 19.36 4.79 20.41
N GLY A 205 18.76 4.68 19.25
CA GLY A 205 19.22 5.32 18.01
C GLY A 205 20.38 4.64 17.29
N ASP A 206 20.91 3.52 17.79
CA ASP A 206 21.94 2.74 17.10
C ASP A 206 21.41 2.19 15.76
N TRP A 207 22.30 2.05 14.80
CA TRP A 207 22.03 1.24 13.61
C TRP A 207 22.06 -0.24 13.96
N VAL A 208 21.03 -0.96 13.55
CA VAL A 208 20.90 -2.40 13.74
C VAL A 208 20.63 -3.11 12.43
N GLY A 209 21.42 -4.13 12.17
CA GLY A 209 21.18 -5.08 11.09
C GLY A 209 20.12 -6.09 11.50
N ILE A 210 19.15 -6.30 10.63
CA ILE A 210 18.08 -7.27 10.80
C ILE A 210 18.22 -8.28 9.68
N ALA A 211 18.49 -9.53 10.04
CA ALA A 211 18.64 -10.62 9.09
C ALA A 211 17.59 -11.69 9.31
N SER A 212 17.03 -12.20 8.23
CA SER A 212 16.08 -13.32 8.19
C SER A 212 16.56 -14.39 7.20
N ARG A 213 15.73 -15.42 6.98
CA ARG A 213 15.96 -16.41 5.91
C ARG A 213 15.83 -15.81 4.50
N ALA A 214 15.05 -14.74 4.37
CA ALA A 214 14.76 -14.09 3.08
C ALA A 214 15.81 -13.04 2.68
N GLY A 215 16.40 -12.34 3.65
CA GLY A 215 17.36 -11.28 3.38
C GLY A 215 17.73 -10.48 4.62
N GLU A 216 18.31 -9.32 4.39
CA GLU A 216 18.76 -8.42 5.46
C GLU A 216 18.45 -6.97 5.15
N THR A 217 18.25 -6.18 6.20
CA THR A 217 18.14 -4.71 6.14
C THR A 217 18.76 -4.08 7.38
N VAL A 218 18.83 -2.75 7.39
CA VAL A 218 19.38 -1.99 8.53
C VAL A 218 18.39 -0.87 8.90
N LEU A 219 18.06 -0.77 10.17
CA LEU A 219 17.19 0.27 10.72
C LEU A 219 17.83 0.95 11.92
N ARG A 220 17.26 2.04 12.40
CA ARG A 220 17.60 2.57 13.72
C ARG A 220 16.79 1.87 14.79
N ALA A 221 17.43 1.56 15.91
CA ALA A 221 16.78 0.97 17.06
C ALA A 221 16.03 2.04 17.87
N THR A 222 14.82 1.69 18.31
CA THR A 222 14.08 2.41 19.35
C THR A 222 13.80 1.44 20.48
N ILE A 223 14.33 1.75 21.67
CA ILE A 223 14.18 0.89 22.85
C ILE A 223 12.87 1.21 23.53
N THR A 224 11.97 0.23 23.66
CA THR A 224 10.64 0.44 24.21
C THR A 224 10.02 -0.82 24.82
N GLU A 225 9.25 -0.65 25.88
CA GLU A 225 8.45 -1.71 26.50
C GLU A 225 7.12 -2.00 25.76
N ARG A 226 6.86 -1.35 24.62
CA ARG A 226 5.66 -1.61 23.80
C ARG A 226 5.67 -3.00 23.15
N VAL A 227 6.85 -3.56 22.96
CA VAL A 227 7.04 -4.93 22.50
C VAL A 227 7.44 -5.84 23.64
N GLN A 228 7.13 -7.12 23.55
CA GLN A 228 7.51 -8.12 24.56
C GLN A 228 8.95 -8.59 24.32
N PRO A 229 9.69 -9.07 25.35
CA PRO A 229 10.96 -9.74 25.16
C PRO A 229 10.84 -10.88 24.13
N GLY A 230 11.82 -10.99 23.22
CA GLY A 230 11.81 -11.95 22.13
C GLY A 230 11.03 -11.50 20.89
N VAL A 231 10.37 -10.33 20.93
CA VAL A 231 9.61 -9.76 19.80
C VAL A 231 10.14 -8.38 19.46
N VAL A 232 10.34 -8.16 18.17
CA VAL A 232 10.71 -6.84 17.62
C VAL A 232 9.66 -6.38 16.61
N TYR A 233 9.51 -5.07 16.45
CA TYR A 233 8.49 -4.50 15.58
C TYR A 233 9.09 -3.47 14.64
N THR A 234 8.62 -3.45 13.40
CA THR A 234 8.92 -2.37 12.46
C THR A 234 7.73 -2.02 11.58
N THR A 235 7.85 -0.92 10.86
CA THR A 235 6.89 -0.49 9.84
C THR A 235 7.48 -0.63 8.44
N PHE A 236 6.69 -0.33 7.41
CA PHE A 236 7.09 -0.48 6.00
C PHE A 236 6.69 0.74 5.15
N HIS A 237 6.63 1.90 5.79
CA HIS A 237 6.16 3.12 5.13
C HIS A 237 7.24 3.81 4.31
N PHE A 238 8.50 3.49 4.56
CA PHE A 238 9.65 4.09 3.90
C PHE A 238 10.37 3.05 3.06
N PRO A 239 10.40 3.19 1.72
CA PRO A 239 11.10 2.26 0.83
C PRO A 239 12.58 2.08 1.21
N GLU A 240 13.19 3.10 1.80
CA GLU A 240 14.57 3.11 2.27
C GLU A 240 14.83 2.04 3.33
N SER A 241 13.83 1.69 4.12
CA SER A 241 13.94 0.68 5.18
C SER A 241 14.08 -0.74 4.64
N GLY A 242 13.55 -1.00 3.45
CA GLY A 242 13.59 -2.34 2.86
C GLY A 242 12.89 -3.41 3.68
N ALA A 243 11.89 -3.07 4.49
CA ALA A 243 11.23 -4.03 5.39
C ALA A 243 10.71 -5.29 4.67
N ASN A 244 10.28 -5.18 3.42
CA ASN A 244 9.83 -6.33 2.63
C ASN A 244 10.98 -7.24 2.12
N VAL A 245 12.24 -6.84 2.28
CA VAL A 245 13.38 -7.67 1.91
C VAL A 245 13.57 -8.82 2.91
N ILE A 246 13.19 -8.59 4.16
CA ILE A 246 13.36 -9.54 5.26
C ILE A 246 12.13 -10.42 5.52
N THR A 247 10.95 -10.10 4.96
CA THR A 247 9.78 -10.96 5.07
C THR A 247 9.88 -12.15 4.14
N THR A 248 9.40 -13.29 4.59
CA THR A 248 9.40 -14.54 3.80
C THR A 248 8.19 -14.62 2.87
N ASP A 249 8.20 -15.57 1.97
CA ASP A 249 7.13 -15.82 1.00
C ASP A 249 6.09 -16.84 1.50
N ASN A 250 6.12 -17.16 2.80
CA ASN A 250 5.11 -18.01 3.41
C ASN A 250 3.71 -17.39 3.26
N SER A 251 2.77 -18.20 2.81
CA SER A 251 1.38 -17.80 2.61
C SER A 251 0.45 -18.98 2.79
N ASP A 252 -0.84 -18.71 3.05
CA ASP A 252 -1.81 -19.79 3.04
C ASP A 252 -2.05 -20.27 1.61
N TRP A 253 -2.26 -21.58 1.48
CA TRP A 253 -2.41 -22.27 0.19
C TRP A 253 -3.70 -21.91 -0.56
N ALA A 254 -4.73 -21.42 0.14
CA ALA A 254 -6.05 -21.19 -0.44
C ALA A 254 -6.23 -19.79 -1.01
N THR A 255 -5.70 -18.76 -0.30
CA THR A 255 -5.90 -17.35 -0.64
C THR A 255 -4.60 -16.62 -0.96
N ASN A 256 -3.45 -17.28 -0.79
CA ASN A 256 -2.12 -16.68 -0.86
C ASN A 256 -1.97 -15.45 0.05
N CYS A 257 -2.64 -15.47 1.22
CA CYS A 257 -2.47 -14.43 2.21
C CYS A 257 -1.06 -14.51 2.83
N PRO A 258 -0.19 -13.51 2.64
CA PRO A 258 1.20 -13.61 3.06
C PRO A 258 1.35 -13.47 4.58
N GLU A 259 2.24 -14.25 5.17
CA GLU A 259 2.53 -14.27 6.61
C GLU A 259 3.58 -13.22 7.00
N TYR A 260 3.53 -12.02 6.46
CA TYR A 260 4.55 -10.97 6.67
C TYR A 260 4.59 -10.37 8.08
N LYS A 261 3.69 -10.79 8.98
CA LYS A 261 3.66 -10.35 10.39
C LYS A 261 4.38 -11.31 11.34
N VAL A 262 4.93 -12.40 10.84
CA VAL A 262 5.71 -13.36 11.62
C VAL A 262 6.94 -13.74 10.81
N THR A 263 8.11 -13.29 11.26
CA THR A 263 9.39 -13.60 10.62
C THR A 263 10.44 -13.81 11.68
N ALA A 264 11.11 -14.95 11.68
CA ALA A 264 12.23 -15.20 12.59
C ALA A 264 13.46 -14.42 12.13
N VAL A 265 14.03 -13.61 13.04
CA VAL A 265 15.12 -12.69 12.72
C VAL A 265 16.26 -12.74 13.72
N GLN A 266 17.46 -12.36 13.25
CA GLN A 266 18.59 -11.95 14.07
C GLN A 266 18.70 -10.42 14.02
N VAL A 267 19.01 -9.81 15.16
CA VAL A 267 19.27 -8.38 15.29
C VAL A 267 20.67 -8.18 15.88
N THR A 268 21.49 -7.40 15.18
CA THR A 268 22.88 -7.12 15.59
C THR A 268 23.21 -5.64 15.42
N PRO A 269 24.01 -5.02 16.32
CA PRO A 269 24.47 -3.65 16.08
C PRO A 269 25.39 -3.60 14.87
N VAL A 270 25.22 -2.53 14.05
CA VAL A 270 26.06 -2.28 12.86
C VAL A 270 26.46 -0.80 12.80
N THR A 271 27.50 -0.49 12.03
CA THR A 271 28.02 0.87 11.94
C THR A 271 27.64 1.59 10.65
N GLN A 272 27.05 0.89 9.69
CA GLN A 272 26.76 1.43 8.37
C GLN A 272 25.41 0.92 7.83
N PRO A 273 24.72 1.71 7.00
CA PRO A 273 23.53 1.27 6.29
C PRO A 273 23.83 0.12 5.32
N SER A 274 22.81 -0.69 5.00
CA SER A 274 22.92 -1.80 4.06
C SER A 274 23.29 -1.33 2.65
N GLU A 275 23.83 -2.24 1.83
CA GLU A 275 24.11 -1.95 0.42
C GLU A 275 22.84 -1.54 -0.34
N TRP A 276 21.70 -2.17 -0.03
CA TRP A 276 20.40 -1.80 -0.61
C TRP A 276 20.02 -0.35 -0.29
N GLN A 277 20.17 0.07 0.96
CA GLN A 277 19.89 1.46 1.37
C GLN A 277 20.80 2.46 0.67
N ARG A 278 22.08 2.15 0.51
CA ARG A 278 23.00 2.99 -0.26
C ARG A 278 22.59 3.13 -1.72
N ARG A 279 22.27 2.03 -2.41
CA ARG A 279 21.76 2.03 -3.78
C ARG A 279 20.47 2.81 -3.92
N TYR A 280 19.57 2.71 -2.94
CA TYR A 280 18.34 3.46 -2.95
C TYR A 280 18.56 4.97 -2.79
N ALA A 281 19.44 5.39 -1.89
CA ALA A 281 19.81 6.79 -1.71
C ALA A 281 20.45 7.39 -2.97
N ASP A 282 21.31 6.65 -3.65
CA ASP A 282 21.91 7.07 -4.92
C ASP A 282 20.88 7.21 -6.04
N PHE A 283 19.96 6.27 -6.13
CA PHE A 283 18.85 6.35 -7.07
C PHE A 283 17.97 7.58 -6.80
N ARG A 284 17.64 7.85 -5.55
CA ARG A 284 16.82 9.01 -5.17
C ARG A 284 17.51 10.32 -5.51
N ARG A 285 18.81 10.45 -5.25
CA ARG A 285 19.61 11.60 -5.69
C ARG A 285 19.57 11.80 -7.20
N ALA A 286 19.80 10.74 -7.96
CA ALA A 286 19.77 10.80 -9.42
C ALA A 286 18.41 11.19 -10.00
N GLN A 287 17.30 10.89 -9.31
CA GLN A 287 15.97 11.36 -9.70
C GLN A 287 15.76 12.84 -9.42
N ILE A 288 16.23 13.34 -8.27
CA ILE A 288 16.13 14.75 -7.90
C ILE A 288 16.91 15.61 -8.89
N ASP A 289 18.11 15.17 -9.25
CA ASP A 289 18.98 15.90 -10.18
C ASP A 289 18.43 15.97 -11.62
N ARG A 290 17.52 15.05 -11.99
CA ARG A 290 16.86 15.03 -13.30
C ARG A 290 15.62 15.92 -13.40
N LEU A 291 15.11 16.44 -12.28
CA LEU A 291 13.93 17.30 -12.28
C LEU A 291 14.32 18.73 -12.68
N PRO A 292 13.74 19.30 -13.77
CA PRO A 292 14.04 20.68 -14.17
C PRO A 292 13.63 21.64 -13.06
N GLY A 293 14.57 22.48 -12.61
CA GLY A 293 14.32 23.65 -11.75
C GLY A 293 14.51 23.49 -10.24
N ARG A 294 14.87 22.32 -9.68
CA ARG A 294 15.17 22.16 -8.24
C ARG A 294 16.62 22.39 -7.84
N GLY A 295 17.56 22.37 -8.77
CA GLY A 295 18.99 22.56 -8.47
C GLY A 295 19.41 23.97 -8.04
N LYS A 296 18.50 24.94 -7.95
CA LYS A 296 18.81 26.34 -7.59
C LYS A 296 18.22 26.79 -6.25
N ARG A 297 17.34 26.04 -5.60
CA ARG A 297 16.67 26.46 -4.35
C ARG A 297 17.29 25.92 -3.06
N GLU A 298 18.23 25.02 -3.13
CA GLU A 298 18.91 24.47 -1.94
C GLU A 298 20.33 25.03 -1.74
N ARG A 299 20.70 26.09 -2.47
CA ARG A 299 22.01 26.79 -2.33
C ARG A 299 21.89 28.28 -1.98
N GLU A 300 20.72 28.76 -1.63
CA GLU A 300 20.44 30.02 -0.98
C GLU A 300 19.78 29.77 0.39
#